data_58c2508aecd67668db009b0c0b69b7ce
#
_entry.id   58c2508aecd67668db009b0c0b69b7ce
#
_cell.length_a   1.000
_cell.length_b   1.000
_cell.length_c   1.000
_cell.angle_alpha   90.00
_cell.angle_beta   90.00
_cell.angle_gamma   90.00
#
_symmetry.space_group_name_H-M   'P 1'
#
loop_
_entity.id
_entity.type
_entity.pdbx_description
1 polymer ?
#
loop_
_entity_poly.entity_id
_entity_poly.type
_entity_poly.pdbx_seq_one_letter_code
_entity_poly.pdbx_strand_id
1 'polypeptide(L)'
;AFSMMLSVASLYLSVFFALVMIISALTHSANISLVFNFLIWVVLVLVIPNTAPIVARAVSPVPSAGVMASKREAVQRQVWGEMRQNRRNQRDMSREERRQQRDEIRARIEEETGKILTAYMRKVDDQISMSILLARISPSSNFVYATANIAGSGLDDFASMRNVIDRYRVDFMEWWQAESHARRQRAESVESQEERQALRDAPVDLDDLPQFTVGRAGLDEILVSAQTD
;
A
#
# COMPACT_ATOMS: atom_id res chain seq x y z
N ALA A 1 -16.46 -5.40 -20.91
CA ALA A 1 -16.88 -5.19 -19.51
C ALA A 1 -18.32 -5.69 -19.26
N PHE A 2 -19.35 -5.26 -20.03
CA PHE A 2 -20.74 -5.65 -19.77
C PHE A 2 -21.00 -7.16 -19.90
N SER A 3 -20.50 -7.81 -20.93
CA SER A 3 -20.64 -9.27 -21.12
C SER A 3 -19.94 -10.06 -20.01
N MET A 4 -18.78 -9.63 -19.56
CA MET A 4 -18.07 -10.25 -18.43
C MET A 4 -18.87 -10.12 -17.13
N MET A 5 -19.44 -8.95 -16.84
CA MET A 5 -20.32 -8.76 -15.68
C MET A 5 -21.53 -9.68 -15.71
N LEU A 6 -22.16 -9.82 -16.90
CA LEU A 6 -23.30 -10.72 -17.07
C LEU A 6 -22.89 -12.19 -16.86
N SER A 7 -21.72 -12.60 -17.35
CA SER A 7 -21.20 -13.96 -17.16
C SER A 7 -20.92 -14.24 -15.67
N VAL A 8 -20.31 -13.31 -14.94
CA VAL A 8 -20.05 -13.44 -13.50
C VAL A 8 -21.35 -13.50 -12.71
N ALA A 9 -22.36 -12.69 -13.07
CA ALA A 9 -23.67 -12.72 -12.43
C ALA A 9 -24.38 -14.07 -12.69
N SER A 10 -24.32 -14.58 -13.92
CA SER A 10 -24.91 -15.88 -14.28
C SER A 10 -24.23 -17.02 -13.52
N LEU A 11 -22.90 -16.97 -13.38
CA LEU A 11 -22.15 -17.96 -12.61
C LEU A 11 -22.53 -17.92 -11.12
N TYR A 12 -22.64 -16.72 -10.54
CA TYR A 12 -23.08 -16.52 -9.16
C TYR A 12 -24.46 -17.13 -8.91
N LEU A 13 -25.43 -16.84 -9.77
CA LEU A 13 -26.79 -17.39 -9.68
C LEU A 13 -26.80 -18.91 -9.83
N SER A 14 -25.99 -19.48 -10.75
CA SER A 14 -25.91 -20.91 -10.98
C SER A 14 -25.37 -21.69 -9.76
N VAL A 15 -24.41 -21.10 -9.02
CA VAL A 15 -23.89 -21.68 -7.79
C VAL A 15 -24.99 -21.80 -6.73
N PHE A 16 -25.76 -20.72 -6.49
CA PHE A 16 -26.85 -20.76 -5.53
C PHE A 16 -27.98 -21.69 -5.98
N PHE A 17 -28.30 -21.71 -7.28
CA PHE A 17 -29.29 -22.66 -7.81
C PHE A 17 -28.86 -24.12 -7.57
N ALA A 18 -27.58 -24.43 -7.84
CA ALA A 18 -27.06 -25.79 -7.59
C ALA A 18 -27.12 -26.15 -6.10
N LEU A 19 -26.78 -25.24 -5.20
CA LEU A 19 -26.89 -25.43 -3.75
C LEU A 19 -28.33 -25.70 -3.31
N VAL A 20 -29.28 -24.91 -3.80
CA VAL A 20 -30.71 -25.11 -3.52
C VAL A 20 -31.18 -26.47 -3.98
N MET A 21 -30.78 -26.89 -5.19
CA MET A 21 -31.13 -28.21 -5.76
C MET A 21 -30.56 -29.38 -4.92
N ILE A 22 -29.30 -29.28 -4.49
CA ILE A 22 -28.64 -30.29 -3.66
C ILE A 22 -29.38 -30.42 -2.30
N ILE A 23 -29.65 -29.28 -1.63
CA ILE A 23 -30.31 -29.27 -0.33
C ILE A 23 -31.74 -29.83 -0.47
N SER A 24 -32.44 -29.43 -1.54
CA SER A 24 -33.79 -29.91 -1.79
C SER A 24 -33.83 -31.42 -2.06
N ALA A 25 -32.84 -31.98 -2.73
CA ALA A 25 -32.70 -33.40 -2.99
C ALA A 25 -32.39 -34.22 -1.71
N LEU A 26 -31.67 -33.64 -0.77
CA LEU A 26 -31.30 -34.28 0.50
C LEU A 26 -32.38 -34.17 1.58
N THR A 27 -33.33 -33.26 1.42
CA THR A 27 -34.40 -33.02 2.42
C THR A 27 -35.73 -33.64 1.98
N HIS A 28 -36.36 -34.35 2.89
CA HIS A 28 -37.67 -35.01 2.64
C HIS A 28 -38.87 -34.11 2.82
N SER A 29 -38.67 -32.89 3.35
CA SER A 29 -39.77 -31.93 3.68
C SER A 29 -39.44 -30.56 3.10
N ALA A 30 -40.38 -29.99 2.36
CA ALA A 30 -40.20 -28.64 1.74
C ALA A 30 -39.90 -27.54 2.77
N ASN A 31 -40.54 -27.59 3.94
CA ASN A 31 -40.33 -26.58 5.00
C ASN A 31 -38.91 -26.66 5.58
N ILE A 32 -38.40 -27.87 5.77
CA ILE A 32 -37.05 -28.09 6.29
C ILE A 32 -36.02 -27.65 5.24
N SER A 33 -36.24 -27.98 3.95
CA SER A 33 -35.40 -27.53 2.86
C SER A 33 -35.29 -26.02 2.81
N LEU A 34 -36.40 -25.30 2.95
CA LEU A 34 -36.41 -23.83 2.93
C LEU A 34 -35.58 -23.23 4.06
N VAL A 35 -35.73 -23.76 5.28
CA VAL A 35 -34.97 -23.30 6.47
C VAL A 35 -33.47 -23.52 6.27
N PHE A 36 -33.05 -24.72 5.78
CA PHE A 36 -31.65 -25.01 5.51
C PHE A 36 -31.06 -24.13 4.41
N ASN A 37 -31.79 -23.92 3.32
CA ASN A 37 -31.38 -23.03 2.25
C ASN A 37 -31.17 -21.59 2.75
N PHE A 38 -32.10 -21.08 3.57
CA PHE A 38 -31.97 -19.76 4.16
C PHE A 38 -30.78 -19.67 5.12
N LEU A 39 -30.56 -20.68 5.96
CA LEU A 39 -29.44 -20.72 6.88
C LEU A 39 -28.09 -20.71 6.12
N ILE A 40 -27.96 -21.56 5.10
CA ILE A 40 -26.76 -21.64 4.28
C ILE A 40 -26.52 -20.33 3.52
N TRP A 41 -27.59 -19.71 3.00
CA TRP A 41 -27.50 -18.41 2.36
C TRP A 41 -26.97 -17.35 3.33
N VAL A 42 -27.52 -17.28 4.55
CA VAL A 42 -27.07 -16.34 5.61
C VAL A 42 -25.57 -16.57 5.92
N VAL A 43 -25.16 -17.81 6.07
CA VAL A 43 -23.76 -18.15 6.36
C VAL A 43 -22.84 -17.74 5.21
N LEU A 44 -23.17 -18.09 3.98
CA LEU A 44 -22.35 -17.81 2.81
C LEU A 44 -22.32 -16.33 2.44
N VAL A 45 -23.42 -15.61 2.59
CA VAL A 45 -23.53 -14.21 2.13
C VAL A 45 -23.19 -13.22 3.23
N LEU A 46 -23.53 -13.52 4.47
CA LEU A 46 -23.36 -12.56 5.58
C LEU A 46 -22.24 -12.98 6.55
N VAL A 47 -22.23 -14.24 7.02
CA VAL A 47 -21.30 -14.62 8.08
C VAL A 47 -19.87 -14.71 7.56
N ILE A 48 -19.60 -15.46 6.51
CA ILE A 48 -18.24 -15.67 5.99
C ILE A 48 -17.57 -14.35 5.59
N PRO A 49 -18.15 -13.46 4.76
CA PRO A 49 -17.51 -12.22 4.37
C PRO A 49 -17.21 -11.28 5.54
N ASN A 50 -18.12 -11.21 6.52
CA ASN A 50 -17.93 -10.32 7.67
C ASN A 50 -16.96 -10.88 8.72
N THR A 51 -16.85 -12.19 8.86
CA THR A 51 -15.94 -12.81 9.83
C THR A 51 -14.53 -13.01 9.27
N ALA A 52 -14.34 -13.11 7.96
CA ALA A 52 -13.03 -13.31 7.31
C ALA A 52 -11.95 -12.30 7.79
N PRO A 53 -12.18 -10.98 7.83
CA PRO A 53 -11.19 -10.03 8.33
C PRO A 53 -10.93 -10.17 9.84
N ILE A 54 -11.92 -10.61 10.62
CA ILE A 54 -11.76 -10.84 12.06
C ILE A 54 -10.85 -12.03 12.31
N VAL A 55 -11.09 -13.13 11.60
CA VAL A 55 -10.25 -14.34 11.67
C VAL A 55 -8.83 -14.03 11.16
N ALA A 56 -8.69 -13.30 10.06
CA ALA A 56 -7.39 -12.90 9.53
C ALA A 56 -6.59 -12.07 10.55
N ARG A 57 -7.23 -11.17 11.30
CA ARG A 57 -6.58 -10.41 12.39
C ARG A 57 -6.13 -11.31 13.55
N ALA A 58 -6.89 -12.34 13.86
CA ALA A 58 -6.54 -13.27 14.92
C ALA A 58 -5.34 -14.16 14.54
N VAL A 59 -5.27 -14.58 13.27
CA VAL A 59 -4.20 -15.45 12.75
C VAL A 59 -2.92 -14.67 12.42
N SER A 60 -3.06 -13.49 11.83
CA SER A 60 -1.95 -12.62 11.42
C SER A 60 -2.09 -11.22 12.05
N PRO A 61 -1.74 -11.04 13.34
CA PRO A 61 -1.90 -9.76 14.01
C PRO A 61 -0.90 -8.73 13.48
N VAL A 62 -1.41 -7.59 13.07
CA VAL A 62 -0.61 -6.42 12.69
C VAL A 62 -0.39 -5.53 13.92
N PRO A 63 0.85 -5.11 14.21
CA PRO A 63 1.13 -4.21 15.30
C PRO A 63 0.36 -2.90 15.18
N SER A 64 -0.11 -2.36 16.30
CA SER A 64 -0.81 -1.07 16.30
C SER A 64 0.10 0.09 15.89
N ALA A 65 -0.49 1.18 15.42
CA ALA A 65 0.25 2.40 15.06
C ALA A 65 1.10 2.93 16.25
N GLY A 66 0.62 2.78 17.49
CA GLY A 66 1.36 3.14 18.69
C GLY A 66 2.63 2.31 18.89
N VAL A 67 2.58 1.01 18.62
CA VAL A 67 3.77 0.13 18.68
C VAL A 67 4.76 0.51 17.58
N MET A 68 4.27 0.94 16.41
CA MET A 68 5.15 1.40 15.34
C MET A 68 5.82 2.73 15.68
N ALA A 69 5.07 3.67 16.25
CA ALA A 69 5.62 4.95 16.72
C ALA A 69 6.71 4.72 17.79
N SER A 70 6.42 3.89 18.79
CA SER A 70 7.39 3.58 19.85
C SER A 70 8.67 2.89 19.33
N LYS A 71 8.57 2.03 18.31
CA LYS A 71 9.73 1.43 17.67
C LYS A 71 10.58 2.47 16.92
N ARG A 72 9.96 3.39 16.19
CA ARG A 72 10.66 4.49 15.51
C ARG A 72 11.38 5.40 16.52
N GLU A 73 10.70 5.75 17.60
CA GLU A 73 11.31 6.54 18.68
C GLU A 73 12.46 5.80 19.37
N ALA A 74 12.35 4.49 19.53
CA ALA A 74 13.42 3.68 20.11
C ALA A 74 14.68 3.70 19.23
N VAL A 75 14.52 3.54 17.91
CA VAL A 75 15.63 3.67 16.94
C VAL A 75 16.25 5.06 17.02
N GLN A 76 15.44 6.11 16.99
CA GLN A 76 15.95 7.47 17.11
C GLN A 76 16.72 7.67 18.43
N ARG A 77 16.15 7.24 19.54
CA ARG A 77 16.82 7.34 20.86
C ARG A 77 18.12 6.57 20.91
N GLN A 78 18.18 5.38 20.32
CA GLN A 78 19.39 4.57 20.27
C GLN A 78 20.48 5.27 19.46
N VAL A 79 20.19 5.70 18.24
CA VAL A 79 21.18 6.34 17.36
C VAL A 79 21.68 7.67 17.96
N TRP A 80 20.76 8.48 18.53
CA TRP A 80 21.15 9.69 19.23
C TRP A 80 21.91 9.42 20.55
N GLY A 81 21.65 8.30 21.21
CA GLY A 81 22.37 7.83 22.38
C GLY A 81 23.83 7.50 22.08
N GLU A 82 24.06 6.74 21.02
CA GLU A 82 25.39 6.40 20.51
C GLU A 82 26.20 7.67 20.17
N MET A 83 25.56 8.65 19.54
CA MET A 83 26.19 9.93 19.23
C MET A 83 26.59 10.73 20.50
N ARG A 84 25.77 10.70 21.56
CA ARG A 84 26.09 11.38 22.82
C ARG A 84 27.27 10.77 23.54
N GLN A 85 27.42 9.46 23.48
CA GLN A 85 28.59 8.78 24.06
C GLN A 85 29.89 9.17 23.35
N ASN A 86 29.83 9.43 22.04
CA ASN A 86 30.98 9.79 21.22
C ASN A 86 31.33 11.29 21.27
N ARG A 87 30.61 12.10 22.08
CA ARG A 87 30.85 13.55 22.22
C ARG A 87 32.25 13.94 22.67
N ARG A 88 32.97 13.08 23.39
CA ARG A 88 34.35 13.34 23.80
C ARG A 88 35.30 13.46 22.58
N ASN A 89 35.08 12.66 21.55
CA ASN A 89 35.86 12.70 20.32
C ASN A 89 35.47 13.84 19.37
N GLN A 90 34.31 14.50 19.59
CA GLN A 90 33.78 15.55 18.72
C GLN A 90 34.39 16.92 18.94
N ARG A 91 35.14 17.15 20.02
CA ARG A 91 35.74 18.45 20.31
C ARG A 91 36.80 18.85 19.26
N ASP A 92 37.50 17.86 18.71
CA ASP A 92 38.58 18.08 17.75
C ASP A 92 38.18 17.91 16.28
N MET A 93 36.90 17.64 16.02
CA MET A 93 36.38 17.45 14.65
C MET A 93 36.20 18.75 13.90
N SER A 94 36.60 18.75 12.63
CA SER A 94 36.36 19.84 11.69
C SER A 94 34.85 20.05 11.42
N ARG A 95 34.49 21.18 10.79
CA ARG A 95 33.10 21.46 10.43
C ARG A 95 32.58 20.47 9.37
N GLU A 96 33.43 20.00 8.50
CA GLU A 96 33.11 19.04 7.45
C GLU A 96 32.85 17.65 7.99
N GLU A 97 33.71 17.15 8.88
CA GLU A 97 33.53 15.87 9.56
C GLU A 97 32.23 15.84 10.38
N ARG A 98 31.86 16.96 11.01
CA ARG A 98 30.57 17.08 11.72
C ARG A 98 29.34 17.06 10.78
N ARG A 99 29.48 17.54 9.53
CA ARG A 99 28.42 17.43 8.53
C ARG A 99 28.27 16.00 8.07
N GLN A 100 29.36 15.36 7.68
CA GLN A 100 29.39 13.96 7.23
C GLN A 100 28.79 13.04 8.31
N GLN A 101 29.21 13.19 9.57
CA GLN A 101 28.66 12.38 10.67
C GLN A 101 27.14 12.57 10.84
N ARG A 102 26.62 13.80 10.67
CA ARG A 102 25.17 14.04 10.73
C ARG A 102 24.42 13.39 9.57
N ASP A 103 25.01 13.40 8.40
CA ASP A 103 24.41 12.82 7.21
C ASP A 103 24.42 11.27 7.30
N GLU A 104 25.49 10.67 7.81
CA GLU A 104 25.54 9.24 8.14
C GLU A 104 24.48 8.82 9.17
N ILE A 105 24.29 9.62 10.22
CA ILE A 105 23.28 9.36 11.25
C ILE A 105 21.87 9.45 10.66
N ARG A 106 21.61 10.44 9.80
CA ARG A 106 20.32 10.55 9.12
C ARG A 106 20.07 9.36 8.22
N ALA A 107 21.05 8.99 7.40
CA ALA A 107 20.95 7.84 6.51
C ALA A 107 20.67 6.54 7.30
N ARG A 108 21.35 6.33 8.44
CA ARG A 108 21.13 5.18 9.32
C ARG A 108 19.75 5.16 9.96
N ILE A 109 19.25 6.31 10.43
CA ILE A 109 17.89 6.43 10.97
C ILE A 109 16.87 6.13 9.88
N GLU A 110 17.09 6.64 8.69
CA GLU A 110 16.20 6.46 7.54
C GLU A 110 16.17 4.99 7.10
N GLU A 111 17.32 4.33 7.03
CA GLU A 111 17.45 2.91 6.72
C GLU A 111 16.73 2.04 7.77
N GLU A 112 17.01 2.22 9.05
CA GLU A 112 16.40 1.42 10.13
C GLU A 112 14.88 1.67 10.23
N THR A 113 14.45 2.91 10.05
CA THR A 113 13.03 3.25 10.01
C THR A 113 12.35 2.64 8.78
N GLY A 114 13.04 2.63 7.65
CA GLY A 114 12.58 1.99 6.41
C GLY A 114 12.38 0.47 6.60
N LYS A 115 13.32 -0.22 7.22
CA LYS A 115 13.18 -1.66 7.56
C LYS A 115 11.95 -1.94 8.42
N ILE A 116 11.71 -1.10 9.44
CA ILE A 116 10.52 -1.22 10.30
C ILE A 116 9.23 -1.04 9.49
N LEU A 117 9.19 -0.03 8.62
CA LEU A 117 8.03 0.24 7.78
C LEU A 117 7.76 -0.91 6.79
N THR A 118 8.81 -1.40 6.13
CA THR A 118 8.70 -2.53 5.19
C THR A 118 8.20 -3.79 5.89
N ALA A 119 8.72 -4.11 7.08
CA ALA A 119 8.26 -5.25 7.87
C ALA A 119 6.80 -5.10 8.32
N TYR A 120 6.38 -3.87 8.62
CA TYR A 120 4.98 -3.58 8.94
C TYR A 120 4.06 -3.77 7.73
N MET A 121 4.41 -3.19 6.58
CA MET A 121 3.63 -3.30 5.36
C MET A 121 3.47 -4.76 4.93
N ARG A 122 4.54 -5.58 5.04
CA ARG A 122 4.45 -7.01 4.76
C ARG A 122 3.41 -7.70 5.64
N LYS A 123 3.36 -7.40 6.94
CA LYS A 123 2.35 -7.97 7.85
C LYS A 123 0.94 -7.52 7.51
N VAL A 124 0.76 -6.28 7.06
CA VAL A 124 -0.54 -5.78 6.58
C VAL A 124 -0.96 -6.54 5.32
N ASP A 125 -0.04 -6.70 4.38
CA ASP A 125 -0.31 -7.43 3.12
C ASP A 125 -0.63 -8.92 3.40
N ASP A 126 0.09 -9.57 4.32
CA ASP A 126 -0.20 -10.94 4.76
C ASP A 126 -1.60 -11.06 5.36
N GLN A 127 -2.00 -10.09 6.23
CA GLN A 127 -3.33 -10.07 6.84
C GLN A 127 -4.44 -9.86 5.80
N ILE A 128 -4.23 -8.95 4.85
CA ILE A 128 -5.17 -8.70 3.74
C ILE A 128 -5.32 -9.95 2.90
N SER A 129 -4.21 -10.57 2.49
CA SER A 129 -4.19 -11.79 1.67
C SER A 129 -4.93 -12.95 2.36
N MET A 130 -4.71 -13.12 3.66
CA MET A 130 -5.43 -14.12 4.46
C MET A 130 -6.93 -13.81 4.52
N SER A 131 -7.31 -12.55 4.72
CA SER A 131 -8.73 -12.14 4.73
C SER A 131 -9.40 -12.44 3.39
N ILE A 132 -8.74 -12.14 2.28
CA ILE A 132 -9.25 -12.43 0.93
C ILE A 132 -9.38 -13.94 0.73
N LEU A 133 -8.38 -14.72 1.13
CA LEU A 133 -8.41 -16.19 1.01
C LEU A 133 -9.60 -16.79 1.76
N LEU A 134 -9.84 -16.36 2.99
CA LEU A 134 -10.99 -16.79 3.78
C LEU A 134 -12.32 -16.36 3.16
N ALA A 135 -12.39 -15.12 2.68
CA ALA A 135 -13.58 -14.60 2.03
C ALA A 135 -13.93 -15.34 0.73
N ARG A 136 -12.94 -15.88 0.00
CA ARG A 136 -13.15 -16.65 -1.25
C ARG A 136 -13.99 -17.91 -1.07
N ILE A 137 -14.15 -18.42 0.15
CA ILE A 137 -15.08 -19.54 0.44
C ILE A 137 -16.53 -19.09 0.14
N SER A 138 -16.82 -17.81 0.24
CA SER A 138 -18.14 -17.26 -0.05
C SER A 138 -18.31 -16.94 -1.55
N PRO A 139 -19.35 -17.48 -2.21
CA PRO A 139 -19.69 -17.09 -3.57
C PRO A 139 -19.97 -15.60 -3.73
N SER A 140 -20.57 -14.97 -2.71
CA SER A 140 -20.86 -13.53 -2.74
C SER A 140 -19.59 -12.67 -2.71
N SER A 141 -18.58 -13.05 -1.94
CA SER A 141 -17.28 -12.36 -1.94
C SER A 141 -16.59 -12.49 -3.31
N ASN A 142 -16.60 -13.68 -3.89
CA ASN A 142 -16.04 -13.91 -5.23
C ASN A 142 -16.74 -13.04 -6.28
N PHE A 143 -18.08 -12.94 -6.19
CA PHE A 143 -18.84 -12.06 -7.08
C PHE A 143 -18.43 -10.60 -6.92
N VAL A 144 -18.32 -10.10 -5.69
CA VAL A 144 -17.90 -8.72 -5.40
C VAL A 144 -16.48 -8.46 -5.91
N TYR A 145 -15.53 -9.37 -5.65
CA TYR A 145 -14.15 -9.20 -6.13
C TYR A 145 -14.05 -9.24 -7.65
N ALA A 146 -14.77 -10.17 -8.31
CA ALA A 146 -14.76 -10.26 -9.76
C ALA A 146 -15.37 -9.00 -10.41
N THR A 147 -16.49 -8.49 -9.89
CA THR A 147 -17.13 -7.29 -10.41
C THR A 147 -16.29 -6.03 -10.15
N ALA A 148 -15.63 -5.93 -8.98
CA ALA A 148 -14.71 -4.85 -8.69
C ALA A 148 -13.51 -4.86 -9.65
N ASN A 149 -12.91 -6.01 -9.93
CA ASN A 149 -11.81 -6.13 -10.89
C ASN A 149 -12.24 -5.74 -12.31
N ILE A 150 -13.43 -6.21 -12.78
CA ILE A 150 -13.95 -5.82 -14.09
C ILE A 150 -14.22 -4.31 -14.18
N ALA A 151 -14.60 -3.68 -13.06
CA ALA A 151 -14.81 -2.24 -12.97
C ALA A 151 -13.52 -1.41 -12.87
N GLY A 152 -12.34 -2.06 -12.77
CA GLY A 152 -11.06 -1.37 -12.56
C GLY A 152 -10.94 -0.73 -11.17
N SER A 153 -11.65 -1.26 -10.18
CA SER A 153 -11.62 -0.84 -8.78
C SER A 153 -11.25 -1.98 -7.83
N GLY A 154 -10.61 -3.00 -8.38
CA GLY A 154 -10.17 -4.17 -7.64
C GLY A 154 -8.99 -3.89 -6.71
N LEU A 155 -8.67 -4.88 -5.88
CA LEU A 155 -7.53 -4.79 -4.95
C LEU A 155 -6.19 -4.73 -5.69
N ASP A 156 -6.08 -5.37 -6.84
CA ASP A 156 -4.90 -5.36 -7.69
C ASP A 156 -4.70 -3.98 -8.33
N ASP A 157 -5.77 -3.31 -8.75
CA ASP A 157 -5.73 -1.94 -9.26
C ASP A 157 -5.29 -0.96 -8.17
N PHE A 158 -5.80 -1.13 -6.95
CA PHE A 158 -5.36 -0.34 -5.79
C PHE A 158 -3.88 -0.58 -5.46
N ALA A 159 -3.41 -1.83 -5.51
CA ALA A 159 -2.01 -2.16 -5.27
C ALA A 159 -1.10 -1.57 -6.36
N SER A 160 -1.52 -1.63 -7.63
CA SER A 160 -0.79 -1.04 -8.75
C SER A 160 -0.72 0.49 -8.63
N MET A 161 -1.83 1.15 -8.29
CA MET A 161 -1.87 2.59 -8.03
C MET A 161 -0.94 2.99 -6.89
N ARG A 162 -0.93 2.23 -5.79
CA ARG A 162 0.00 2.46 -4.67
C ARG A 162 1.45 2.36 -5.12
N ASN A 163 1.80 1.36 -5.92
CA ASN A 163 3.16 1.20 -6.44
C ASN A 163 3.57 2.37 -7.35
N VAL A 164 2.64 2.91 -8.15
CA VAL A 164 2.88 4.10 -8.98
C VAL A 164 3.14 5.32 -8.10
N ILE A 165 2.32 5.52 -7.06
CA ILE A 165 2.50 6.62 -6.10
C ILE A 165 3.84 6.51 -5.37
N ASP A 166 4.20 5.32 -4.89
CA ASP A 166 5.46 5.11 -4.19
C ASP A 166 6.67 5.36 -5.10
N ARG A 167 6.61 4.95 -6.36
CA ARG A 167 7.64 5.23 -7.37
C ARG A 167 7.76 6.72 -7.63
N TYR A 168 6.64 7.38 -7.93
CA TYR A 168 6.63 8.83 -8.13
C TYR A 168 7.19 9.59 -6.94
N ARG A 169 6.90 9.14 -5.72
CA ARG A 169 7.45 9.74 -4.51
C ARG A 169 8.97 9.65 -4.45
N VAL A 170 9.55 8.53 -4.87
CA VAL A 170 11.02 8.37 -4.95
C VAL A 170 11.59 9.34 -5.98
N ASP A 171 11.05 9.33 -7.21
CA ASP A 171 11.50 10.20 -8.30
C ASP A 171 11.39 11.69 -7.93
N PHE A 172 10.29 12.07 -7.26
CA PHE A 172 10.10 13.44 -6.76
C PHE A 172 11.14 13.80 -5.68
N MET A 173 11.45 12.90 -4.77
CA MET A 173 12.42 13.15 -3.71
C MET A 173 13.84 13.29 -4.27
N GLU A 174 14.20 12.48 -5.27
CA GLU A 174 15.48 12.58 -5.97
C GLU A 174 15.60 13.91 -6.73
N TRP A 175 14.56 14.27 -7.48
CA TRP A 175 14.51 15.57 -8.16
C TRP A 175 14.61 16.73 -7.18
N TRP A 176 13.85 16.71 -6.09
CA TRP A 176 13.88 17.74 -5.06
C TRP A 176 15.26 17.90 -4.42
N GLN A 177 15.93 16.78 -4.14
CA GLN A 177 17.29 16.79 -3.62
C GLN A 177 18.27 17.41 -4.63
N ALA A 178 18.22 17.00 -5.89
CA ALA A 178 19.05 17.53 -6.95
C ALA A 178 18.85 19.05 -7.12
N GLU A 179 17.60 19.52 -7.21
CA GLU A 179 17.29 20.92 -7.36
C GLU A 179 17.69 21.73 -6.11
N SER A 180 17.47 21.20 -4.92
CA SER A 180 17.90 21.86 -3.67
C SER A 180 19.42 21.96 -3.54
N HIS A 181 20.17 20.97 -4.04
CA HIS A 181 21.63 21.03 -4.13
C HIS A 181 22.10 22.04 -5.19
N ALA A 182 21.52 22.05 -6.37
CA ALA A 182 21.84 23.00 -7.42
C ALA A 182 21.60 24.46 -6.97
N ARG A 183 20.50 24.72 -6.26
CA ARG A 183 20.22 26.03 -5.68
C ARG A 183 21.25 26.47 -4.64
N ARG A 184 21.67 25.55 -3.77
CA ARG A 184 22.72 25.85 -2.78
C ARG A 184 24.03 26.19 -3.47
N GLN A 185 24.43 25.43 -4.49
CA GLN A 185 25.65 25.71 -5.26
C GLN A 185 25.58 27.08 -5.96
N ARG A 186 24.45 27.39 -6.62
CA ARG A 186 24.24 28.71 -7.22
C ARG A 186 24.30 29.84 -6.17
N ALA A 187 23.70 29.66 -4.99
CA ALA A 187 23.77 30.63 -3.92
C ALA A 187 25.17 30.76 -3.30
N GLU A 188 25.97 29.72 -3.28
CA GLU A 188 27.36 29.73 -2.80
C GLU A 188 28.33 30.42 -3.79
N SER A 189 28.02 30.38 -5.09
CA SER A 189 28.84 31.01 -6.14
C SER A 189 28.69 32.53 -6.24
N VAL A 190 27.71 33.11 -5.56
CA VAL A 190 27.43 34.55 -5.59
C VAL A 190 28.06 35.24 -4.38
N GLU A 191 28.76 36.36 -4.60
CA GLU A 191 29.45 37.09 -3.55
C GLU A 191 28.53 38.01 -2.72
N SER A 192 27.47 38.60 -3.35
CA SER A 192 26.53 39.49 -2.70
C SER A 192 25.52 38.76 -1.80
N GLN A 193 25.30 39.28 -0.58
CA GLN A 193 24.30 38.71 0.33
C GLN A 193 22.86 38.91 -0.18
N GLU A 194 22.57 40.03 -0.83
CA GLU A 194 21.25 40.34 -1.39
C GLU A 194 20.89 39.39 -2.51
N GLU A 195 21.83 39.10 -3.44
CA GLU A 195 21.63 38.13 -4.51
C GLU A 195 21.49 36.70 -4.00
N ARG A 196 22.23 36.33 -2.94
CA ARG A 196 22.05 35.01 -2.28
C ARG A 196 20.65 34.84 -1.71
N GLN A 197 20.10 35.91 -1.15
CA GLN A 197 18.76 35.90 -0.58
C GLN A 197 17.69 35.82 -1.71
N ALA A 198 17.87 36.64 -2.75
CA ALA A 198 17.00 36.58 -3.94
C ALA A 198 16.98 35.22 -4.59
N LEU A 199 18.12 34.51 -4.70
CA LEU A 199 18.20 33.15 -5.22
C LEU A 199 17.53 32.09 -4.32
N ARG A 200 17.52 32.31 -3.00
CA ARG A 200 16.82 31.43 -2.06
C ARG A 200 15.31 31.61 -2.12
N ASP A 201 14.86 32.82 -2.33
CA ASP A 201 13.44 33.22 -2.36
C ASP A 201 12.84 33.06 -3.78
N ALA A 202 13.68 32.82 -4.80
CA ALA A 202 13.24 32.58 -6.18
C ALA A 202 12.31 31.34 -6.26
N PRO A 203 11.24 31.40 -7.04
CA PRO A 203 10.35 30.25 -7.23
C PRO A 203 11.12 29.05 -7.77
N VAL A 204 10.65 27.84 -7.43
CA VAL A 204 11.24 26.59 -7.93
C VAL A 204 10.88 26.48 -9.40
N ASP A 205 11.86 26.19 -10.24
CA ASP A 205 11.60 25.81 -11.63
C ASP A 205 10.94 24.43 -11.64
N LEU A 206 9.77 24.36 -12.25
CA LEU A 206 8.96 23.13 -12.32
C LEU A 206 9.03 22.46 -13.69
N ASP A 207 9.83 22.99 -14.62
CA ASP A 207 9.89 22.44 -16.00
C ASP A 207 10.43 21.00 -16.01
N ASP A 208 11.35 20.69 -15.12
CA ASP A 208 11.94 19.35 -14.97
C ASP A 208 11.25 18.49 -13.88
N LEU A 209 10.06 18.88 -13.44
CA LEU A 209 9.31 18.12 -12.43
C LEU A 209 8.93 16.74 -12.96
N PRO A 210 9.24 15.64 -12.25
CA PRO A 210 8.78 14.32 -12.63
C PRO A 210 7.26 14.30 -12.82
N GLN A 211 6.80 13.89 -14.00
CA GLN A 211 5.37 13.85 -14.29
C GLN A 211 4.73 12.64 -13.61
N PHE A 212 3.67 12.88 -12.86
CA PHE A 212 2.85 11.82 -12.33
C PHE A 212 2.02 11.22 -13.46
N THR A 213 2.55 10.20 -14.11
CA THR A 213 1.83 9.43 -15.11
C THR A 213 1.14 8.26 -14.44
N VAL A 214 -0.15 8.38 -14.18
CA VAL A 214 -1.00 7.22 -13.95
C VAL A 214 -1.14 6.56 -15.31
N GLY A 215 -0.24 5.62 -15.59
CA GLY A 215 -0.30 4.87 -16.82
C GLY A 215 -1.68 4.20 -16.90
N ARG A 216 -2.48 4.59 -17.89
CA ARG A 216 -3.58 3.77 -18.38
C ARG A 216 -3.08 2.44 -18.98
N ALA A 217 -1.79 2.15 -18.84
CA ALA A 217 -1.17 0.94 -19.32
C ALA A 217 -1.86 -0.35 -18.84
N GLY A 218 -2.48 -0.33 -17.67
CA GLY A 218 -3.31 -1.45 -17.23
C GLY A 218 -4.61 -1.61 -18.01
N LEU A 219 -5.23 -0.52 -18.50
CA LEU A 219 -6.46 -0.62 -19.30
C LEU A 219 -6.16 -0.93 -20.76
N ASP A 220 -5.10 -0.38 -21.32
CA ASP A 220 -4.71 -0.62 -22.70
C ASP A 220 -4.10 -2.03 -22.88
N GLU A 221 -3.36 -2.55 -21.90
CA GLU A 221 -2.85 -3.92 -21.92
C GLU A 221 -3.98 -4.96 -21.78
N ILE A 222 -4.99 -4.69 -20.96
CA ILE A 222 -6.17 -5.54 -20.81
C ILE A 222 -7.02 -5.48 -22.08
N LEU A 223 -7.15 -4.32 -22.73
CA LEU A 223 -7.89 -4.17 -23.98
C LEU A 223 -7.16 -4.82 -25.16
N VAL A 224 -5.83 -4.77 -25.19
CA VAL A 224 -5.03 -5.44 -26.24
C VAL A 224 -5.04 -6.94 -26.05
N SER A 225 -4.96 -7.46 -24.82
CA SER A 225 -5.07 -8.90 -24.58
C SER A 225 -6.48 -9.45 -24.86
N ALA A 226 -7.53 -8.66 -24.62
CA ALA A 226 -8.91 -9.02 -24.92
C ALA A 226 -9.28 -8.93 -26.41
N GLN A 227 -8.43 -8.31 -27.26
CA GLN A 227 -8.63 -8.28 -28.73
C GLN A 227 -7.83 -9.35 -29.47
N THR A 228 -6.93 -10.07 -28.79
CA THR A 228 -6.08 -11.13 -29.37
C THR A 228 -6.56 -12.55 -29.06
N ASP A 229 -7.59 -12.73 -28.24
CA ASP A 229 -8.35 -13.95 -27.98
C ASP A 229 -9.77 -13.88 -28.58
#